data_4ed5a68725299418eeef312eb250fddc
#
_entry.id   4ed5a68725299418eeef312eb250fddc
#
_cell.length_a   1.000
_cell.length_b   1.000
_cell.length_c   1.000
_cell.angle_alpha   90.00
_cell.angle_beta   90.00
_cell.angle_gamma   90.00
#
_symmetry.space_group_name_H-M   'P 1'
#
loop_
_entity.id
_entity.type
_entity.pdbx_description
1 polymer ?
#
loop_
_entity_poly.entity_id
_entity_poly.type
_entity_poly.pdbx_seq_one_letter_code
_entity_poly.pdbx_strand_id
1 'polypeptide(L)'
;DEVTNLPRWSENFEYRFPKRCYEGIIKVPFENMEIALPVGYDELLKKKYGVDFMKPIRTGSAHEYPYYDFYYDYLKENTSAEIYEYVYDKEEIEEAEKARLIQRENRKEEQVQYLLQFIPLFEEIHENIIDLMSKKEMGSALTLIGDCQNSAIEIGNQIEKEYDGDVEVIGTLERYCEFLFRIYSQVSESNPELEVLSIENVEQELLTYVKQIEEDIKKLAKRKEMVFIPYKAAYWDTMQDAWKEAMADKDTDVYVIPAPYFYKDAWGRAKKDEMQYEREGYPEEVVLTSYESYDFELRHPDAIVIQ
;
A
#
# COMPACT_ATOMS: atom_id res chain seq x y z
N ASP A 1 -20.41 47.98 18.07
CA ASP A 1 -20.40 46.99 17.00
C ASP A 1 -19.23 46.03 17.23
N GLU A 2 -19.54 44.74 17.33
CA GLU A 2 -18.60 43.67 17.53
C GLU A 2 -18.73 42.64 16.39
N VAL A 3 -17.66 41.92 16.10
CA VAL A 3 -17.57 40.85 15.13
C VAL A 3 -16.98 39.60 15.77
N THR A 4 -17.28 38.43 15.22
CA THR A 4 -16.68 37.15 15.61
C THR A 4 -16.16 36.41 14.41
N ASN A 5 -15.13 35.63 14.60
CA ASN A 5 -14.50 34.84 13.52
C ASN A 5 -15.38 33.65 13.09
N LEU A 6 -16.20 33.10 14.00
CA LEU A 6 -17.06 31.97 13.72
C LEU A 6 -18.45 32.19 14.30
N PRO A 7 -19.54 31.99 13.52
CA PRO A 7 -20.91 32.22 13.95
C PRO A 7 -21.29 31.52 15.27
N ARG A 8 -20.83 30.27 15.46
CA ARG A 8 -21.13 29.48 16.67
C ARG A 8 -20.50 30.04 17.95
N TRP A 9 -19.53 30.97 17.83
CA TRP A 9 -18.85 31.61 18.97
C TRP A 9 -19.39 32.98 19.27
N SER A 10 -20.44 33.41 18.56
CA SER A 10 -21.06 34.73 18.78
C SER A 10 -21.60 34.94 20.19
N GLU A 11 -21.92 33.87 20.91
CA GLU A 11 -22.38 33.92 22.29
C GLU A 11 -21.24 34.01 23.31
N ASN A 12 -20.01 33.63 22.94
CA ASN A 12 -18.86 33.69 23.82
C ASN A 12 -18.18 35.05 23.72
N PHE A 13 -18.12 35.78 24.84
CA PHE A 13 -17.53 37.13 24.93
C PHE A 13 -16.05 37.17 24.53
N GLU A 14 -15.29 36.12 24.76
CA GLU A 14 -13.86 36.04 24.44
C GLU A 14 -13.59 36.06 22.93
N TYR A 15 -14.55 35.66 22.13
CA TYR A 15 -14.44 35.62 20.66
C TYR A 15 -15.18 36.76 19.96
N ARG A 16 -15.61 37.78 20.71
CA ARG A 16 -16.20 38.99 20.15
C ARG A 16 -15.16 40.08 20.12
N PHE A 17 -14.95 40.68 18.99
CA PHE A 17 -13.93 41.69 18.77
C PHE A 17 -14.55 42.99 18.27
N PRO A 18 -14.04 44.20 18.70
CA PRO A 18 -14.54 45.42 18.18
C PRO A 18 -14.38 45.53 16.66
N LYS A 19 -15.42 45.90 15.96
CA LYS A 19 -15.42 46.01 14.49
C LYS A 19 -14.32 46.97 14.00
N ARG A 20 -14.06 48.05 14.71
CA ARG A 20 -12.99 49.03 14.40
C ARG A 20 -11.60 48.39 14.22
N CYS A 21 -11.35 47.28 14.86
CA CYS A 21 -10.06 46.57 14.71
C CYS A 21 -9.82 46.05 13.29
N TYR A 22 -10.91 45.86 12.49
CA TYR A 22 -10.88 45.35 11.14
C TYR A 22 -11.17 46.40 10.06
N GLU A 23 -11.32 47.69 10.42
CA GLU A 23 -11.68 48.76 9.48
C GLU A 23 -10.49 49.23 8.63
N GLY A 24 -9.31 48.70 8.85
CA GLY A 24 -8.10 48.99 8.05
C GLY A 24 -7.09 47.85 8.10
N ILE A 25 -6.11 47.96 7.22
CA ILE A 25 -5.01 47.02 7.11
C ILE A 25 -3.70 47.81 7.24
N ILE A 26 -2.78 47.29 8.01
CA ILE A 26 -1.39 47.76 8.05
C ILE A 26 -0.44 46.69 7.54
N LYS A 27 0.65 47.04 6.95
CA LYS A 27 1.73 46.15 6.57
C LYS A 27 2.82 46.17 7.63
N VAL A 28 3.23 44.99 8.06
CA VAL A 28 4.31 44.83 9.03
C VAL A 28 5.36 43.89 8.49
N PRO A 29 6.63 44.11 8.78
CA PRO A 29 7.70 43.18 8.38
C PRO A 29 7.54 41.86 9.13
N PHE A 30 7.71 40.75 8.42
CA PHE A 30 7.73 39.40 8.94
C PHE A 30 8.81 38.60 8.21
N GLU A 31 9.89 38.31 8.90
CA GLU A 31 11.09 37.69 8.33
C GLU A 31 11.61 38.46 7.08
N ASN A 32 11.48 37.88 5.90
CA ASN A 32 11.93 38.46 4.63
C ASN A 32 10.79 39.04 3.76
N MET A 33 9.59 39.17 4.33
CA MET A 33 8.40 39.66 3.61
C MET A 33 7.60 40.66 4.46
N GLU A 34 6.63 41.33 3.83
CA GLU A 34 5.62 42.12 4.55
C GLU A 34 4.30 41.34 4.58
N ILE A 35 3.66 41.27 5.72
CA ILE A 35 2.34 40.72 5.91
C ILE A 35 1.31 41.79 6.23
N ALA A 36 0.07 41.55 5.76
CA ALA A 36 -1.05 42.45 6.03
C ALA A 36 -1.75 42.04 7.34
N LEU A 37 -1.87 42.94 8.25
CA LEU A 37 -2.59 42.75 9.54
C LEU A 37 -3.75 43.72 9.65
N PRO A 38 -4.84 43.36 10.38
CA PRO A 38 -5.86 44.33 10.79
C PRO A 38 -5.25 45.48 11.61
N VAL A 39 -5.75 46.68 11.40
CA VAL A 39 -5.21 47.89 12.11
C VAL A 39 -5.27 47.73 13.63
N GLY A 40 -6.24 46.97 14.16
CA GLY A 40 -6.38 46.70 15.60
C GLY A 40 -5.76 45.38 16.06
N TYR A 41 -4.76 44.83 15.35
CA TYR A 41 -4.16 43.53 15.65
C TYR A 41 -3.67 43.38 17.09
N ASP A 42 -3.10 44.42 17.67
CA ASP A 42 -2.60 44.43 19.05
C ASP A 42 -3.72 44.25 20.08
N GLU A 43 -4.86 44.93 19.88
CA GLU A 43 -6.04 44.78 20.73
C GLU A 43 -6.65 43.35 20.57
N LEU A 44 -6.68 42.85 19.36
CA LEU A 44 -7.18 41.49 19.06
C LEU A 44 -6.33 40.42 19.76
N LEU A 45 -5.01 40.51 19.64
CA LEU A 45 -4.08 39.55 20.24
C LEU A 45 -4.09 39.64 21.78
N LYS A 46 -4.14 40.83 22.35
CA LYS A 46 -4.25 41.01 23.80
C LYS A 46 -5.55 40.45 24.36
N LYS A 47 -6.65 40.62 23.65
CA LYS A 47 -7.95 40.03 24.06
C LYS A 47 -7.94 38.51 23.99
N LYS A 48 -7.29 37.95 22.98
CA LYS A 48 -7.29 36.50 22.74
C LYS A 48 -6.26 35.75 23.57
N TYR A 49 -5.06 36.32 23.71
CA TYR A 49 -3.90 35.64 24.31
C TYR A 49 -3.37 36.32 25.59
N GLY A 50 -4.02 37.42 26.02
CA GLY A 50 -3.59 38.18 27.16
C GLY A 50 -2.56 39.30 26.84
N VAL A 51 -2.27 40.15 27.81
CA VAL A 51 -1.40 41.31 27.64
C VAL A 51 0.06 40.96 27.30
N ASP A 52 0.46 39.79 27.68
CA ASP A 52 1.82 39.25 27.47
C ASP A 52 1.96 38.38 26.24
N PHE A 53 1.06 38.47 25.25
CA PHE A 53 1.01 37.61 24.08
C PHE A 53 2.33 37.52 23.28
N MET A 54 3.21 38.50 23.40
CA MET A 54 4.55 38.53 22.80
C MET A 54 5.60 37.72 23.57
N LYS A 55 5.29 37.27 24.79
CA LYS A 55 6.19 36.42 25.56
C LYS A 55 5.94 34.95 25.20
N PRO A 56 6.95 34.22 24.72
CA PRO A 56 6.81 32.79 24.49
C PRO A 56 6.49 32.09 25.81
N ILE A 57 5.28 31.54 25.92
CA ILE A 57 4.84 30.72 27.06
C ILE A 57 4.64 29.32 26.56
N ARG A 58 5.28 28.34 27.20
CA ARG A 58 5.00 26.93 26.92
C ARG A 58 3.71 26.57 27.64
N THR A 59 2.60 26.60 26.89
CA THR A 59 1.30 26.11 27.36
C THR A 59 1.00 24.80 26.67
N GLY A 60 0.12 23.98 27.27
CA GLY A 60 -0.46 22.84 26.59
C GLY A 60 -1.17 23.29 25.32
N SER A 61 -1.23 22.44 24.31
CA SER A 61 -1.95 22.71 23.07
C SER A 61 -3.45 22.74 23.35
N ALA A 62 -4.14 23.78 22.88
CA ALA A 62 -5.61 23.83 22.90
C ALA A 62 -6.26 22.79 21.95
N HIS A 63 -5.44 22.02 21.26
CA HIS A 63 -5.81 20.96 20.31
C HIS A 63 -5.24 19.60 20.71
N GLU A 64 -4.87 19.41 21.98
CA GLU A 64 -4.50 18.08 22.48
C GLU A 64 -5.67 17.13 22.33
N TYR A 65 -5.43 16.06 21.67
CA TYR A 65 -6.43 15.06 21.36
C TYR A 65 -6.07 13.75 22.08
N PRO A 66 -7.02 12.97 22.59
CA PRO A 66 -8.48 13.16 22.52
C PRO A 66 -9.07 13.98 23.68
N TYR A 67 -8.36 14.18 24.77
CA TYR A 67 -8.86 14.87 25.95
C TYR A 67 -7.87 15.90 26.46
N TYR A 68 -8.37 17.03 26.92
CA TYR A 68 -7.58 18.05 27.59
C TYR A 68 -7.47 17.69 29.07
N ASP A 69 -6.30 17.79 29.67
CA ASP A 69 -6.06 17.42 31.06
C ASP A 69 -7.07 18.03 32.04
N PHE A 70 -7.39 19.31 31.86
CA PHE A 70 -8.37 19.98 32.72
C PHE A 70 -9.83 19.50 32.53
N TYR A 71 -10.17 18.95 31.35
CA TYR A 71 -11.47 18.32 31.15
C TYR A 71 -11.52 16.91 31.73
N TYR A 72 -10.40 16.23 31.79
CA TYR A 72 -10.31 14.90 32.37
C TYR A 72 -10.73 14.94 33.85
N ASP A 73 -10.14 15.82 34.67
CA ASP A 73 -10.49 15.97 36.09
C ASP A 73 -11.95 16.39 36.27
N TYR A 74 -12.42 17.35 35.44
CA TYR A 74 -13.81 17.80 35.46
C TYR A 74 -14.79 16.64 35.14
N LEU A 75 -14.53 15.85 34.10
CA LEU A 75 -15.37 14.73 33.72
C LEU A 75 -15.38 13.64 34.79
N LYS A 76 -14.22 13.34 35.37
CA LYS A 76 -14.07 12.36 36.44
C LYS A 76 -14.86 12.74 37.69
N GLU A 77 -14.92 14.01 38.02
CA GLU A 77 -15.63 14.52 39.22
C GLU A 77 -17.14 14.73 38.99
N ASN A 78 -17.55 15.04 37.76
CA ASN A 78 -18.92 15.52 37.47
C ASN A 78 -19.77 14.56 36.63
N THR A 79 -19.21 13.42 36.18
CA THR A 79 -19.97 12.43 35.38
C THR A 79 -19.81 11.03 35.98
N SER A 80 -20.82 10.19 35.74
CA SER A 80 -20.74 8.74 36.04
C SER A 80 -20.21 7.95 34.83
N ALA A 81 -19.72 8.61 33.81
CA ALA A 81 -19.14 7.94 32.66
C ALA A 81 -17.79 7.31 33.03
N GLU A 82 -17.58 6.07 32.62
CA GLU A 82 -16.25 5.48 32.68
C GLU A 82 -15.33 6.27 31.74
N ILE A 83 -14.32 6.88 32.33
CA ILE A 83 -13.29 7.59 31.57
C ILE A 83 -12.18 6.57 31.34
N TYR A 84 -12.01 6.16 30.07
CA TYR A 84 -10.94 5.27 29.70
C TYR A 84 -9.64 6.07 29.63
N GLU A 85 -8.75 5.83 30.59
CA GLU A 85 -7.37 6.25 30.49
C GLU A 85 -6.67 5.31 29.52
N TYR A 86 -6.20 5.82 28.39
CA TYR A 86 -5.38 5.02 27.48
C TYR A 86 -3.99 4.87 28.09
N VAL A 87 -3.79 3.76 28.78
CA VAL A 87 -2.46 3.39 29.26
C VAL A 87 -1.70 2.74 28.10
N TYR A 88 -0.70 3.45 27.63
CA TYR A 88 0.21 2.95 26.62
C TYR A 88 1.14 1.91 27.26
N ASP A 89 0.87 0.64 27.04
CA ASP A 89 1.76 -0.45 27.41
C ASP A 89 2.74 -0.73 26.27
N LYS A 90 3.98 -0.29 26.49
CA LYS A 90 5.03 -0.44 25.48
C LYS A 90 5.36 -1.91 25.23
N GLU A 91 5.32 -2.76 26.25
CA GLU A 91 5.62 -4.20 26.12
C GLU A 91 4.53 -4.90 25.31
N GLU A 92 3.25 -4.56 25.55
CA GLU A 92 2.12 -5.11 24.80
C GLU A 92 2.19 -4.75 23.30
N ILE A 93 2.59 -3.50 22.98
CA ILE A 93 2.77 -3.08 21.60
C ILE A 93 3.94 -3.80 20.93
N GLU A 94 5.09 -3.90 21.62
CA GLU A 94 6.24 -4.63 21.08
C GLU A 94 5.93 -6.12 20.85
N GLU A 95 5.13 -6.73 21.72
CA GLU A 95 4.66 -8.11 21.54
C GLU A 95 3.69 -8.25 20.38
N ALA A 96 2.75 -7.31 20.23
CA ALA A 96 1.81 -7.28 19.11
C ALA A 96 2.53 -7.07 17.76
N GLU A 97 3.53 -6.19 17.71
CA GLU A 97 4.35 -5.98 16.52
C GLU A 97 5.14 -7.26 16.15
N LYS A 98 5.76 -7.92 17.13
CA LYS A 98 6.44 -9.19 16.90
C LYS A 98 5.49 -10.27 16.38
N ALA A 99 4.29 -10.37 16.95
CA ALA A 99 3.29 -11.33 16.52
C ALA A 99 2.87 -11.08 15.04
N ARG A 100 2.67 -9.81 14.66
CA ARG A 100 2.36 -9.43 13.28
C ARG A 100 3.48 -9.78 12.30
N LEU A 101 4.73 -9.52 12.67
CA LEU A 101 5.89 -9.87 11.85
C LEU A 101 5.94 -11.38 11.61
N ILE A 102 5.78 -12.20 12.66
CA ILE A 102 5.76 -13.66 12.57
C ILE A 102 4.60 -14.11 11.66
N GLN A 103 3.42 -13.53 11.81
CA GLN A 103 2.26 -13.87 10.97
C GLN A 103 2.51 -13.58 9.49
N ARG A 104 3.12 -12.43 9.18
CA ARG A 104 3.50 -12.05 7.81
C ARG A 104 4.51 -13.03 7.21
N GLU A 105 5.58 -13.33 7.95
CA GLU A 105 6.61 -14.27 7.51
C GLU A 105 6.01 -15.66 7.23
N ASN A 106 5.18 -16.17 8.15
CA ASN A 106 4.50 -17.45 7.98
C ASN A 106 3.61 -17.46 6.73
N ARG A 107 2.85 -16.39 6.48
CA ARG A 107 2.01 -16.27 5.28
C ARG A 107 2.84 -16.35 4.00
N LYS A 108 3.93 -15.59 3.92
CA LYS A 108 4.84 -15.60 2.77
C LYS A 108 5.45 -16.99 2.56
N GLU A 109 5.83 -17.65 3.64
CA GLU A 109 6.39 -19.00 3.59
C GLU A 109 5.34 -20.03 3.16
N GLU A 110 4.12 -19.98 3.70
CA GLU A 110 3.02 -20.86 3.30
C GLU A 110 2.67 -20.71 1.82
N GLN A 111 2.63 -19.49 1.27
CA GLN A 111 2.41 -19.25 -0.15
C GLN A 111 3.51 -19.87 -1.02
N VAL A 112 4.77 -19.67 -0.65
CA VAL A 112 5.90 -20.27 -1.37
C VAL A 112 5.85 -21.79 -1.30
N GLN A 113 5.57 -22.36 -0.12
CA GLN A 113 5.43 -23.82 0.03
C GLN A 113 4.29 -24.38 -0.81
N TYR A 114 3.17 -23.68 -0.90
CA TYR A 114 2.06 -24.05 -1.78
C TYR A 114 2.51 -24.09 -3.25
N LEU A 115 3.21 -23.09 -3.74
CA LEU A 115 3.73 -23.06 -5.12
C LEU A 115 4.78 -24.16 -5.37
N LEU A 116 5.65 -24.42 -4.40
CA LEU A 116 6.67 -25.48 -4.52
C LEU A 116 6.08 -26.90 -4.61
N GLN A 117 4.83 -27.11 -4.19
CA GLN A 117 4.17 -28.42 -4.36
C GLN A 117 3.98 -28.81 -5.82
N PHE A 118 3.99 -27.87 -6.74
CA PHE A 118 3.86 -28.15 -8.18
C PHE A 118 5.18 -28.63 -8.82
N ILE A 119 6.34 -28.38 -8.19
CA ILE A 119 7.64 -28.75 -8.75
C ILE A 119 7.77 -30.27 -8.95
N PRO A 120 7.52 -31.13 -7.96
CA PRO A 120 7.57 -32.58 -8.17
C PRO A 120 6.59 -33.09 -9.23
N LEU A 121 5.44 -32.42 -9.39
CA LEU A 121 4.47 -32.78 -10.44
C LEU A 121 5.01 -32.47 -11.83
N PHE A 122 5.66 -31.33 -12.02
CA PHE A 122 6.34 -31.03 -13.29
C PHE A 122 7.45 -32.03 -13.58
N GLU A 123 8.26 -32.42 -12.60
CA GLU A 123 9.32 -33.40 -12.78
C GLU A 123 8.74 -34.75 -13.23
N GLU A 124 7.68 -35.27 -12.59
CA GLU A 124 7.01 -36.51 -12.95
C GLU A 124 6.42 -36.45 -14.36
N ILE A 125 5.74 -35.32 -14.71
CA ILE A 125 5.15 -35.19 -16.05
C ILE A 125 6.25 -35.11 -17.12
N HIS A 126 7.37 -34.43 -16.84
CA HIS A 126 8.51 -34.35 -17.77
C HIS A 126 9.13 -35.74 -18.04
N GLU A 127 9.32 -36.54 -17.00
CA GLU A 127 9.79 -37.93 -17.16
C GLU A 127 8.83 -38.72 -18.05
N ASN A 128 7.53 -38.55 -17.85
CA ASN A 128 6.53 -39.21 -18.68
C ASN A 128 6.52 -38.72 -20.14
N ILE A 129 6.72 -37.41 -20.39
CA ILE A 129 6.86 -36.85 -21.73
C ILE A 129 8.06 -37.48 -22.45
N ILE A 130 9.22 -37.55 -21.80
CA ILE A 130 10.44 -38.10 -22.35
C ILE A 130 10.30 -39.60 -22.66
N ASP A 131 9.66 -40.38 -21.76
CA ASP A 131 9.39 -41.81 -21.97
C ASP A 131 8.45 -42.03 -23.17
N LEU A 132 7.35 -41.27 -23.28
CA LEU A 132 6.42 -41.35 -24.41
C LEU A 132 7.08 -40.94 -25.74
N MET A 133 7.91 -39.89 -25.74
CA MET A 133 8.67 -39.50 -26.93
C MET A 133 9.65 -40.59 -27.36
N SER A 134 10.31 -41.26 -26.43
CA SER A 134 11.24 -42.36 -26.67
C SER A 134 10.53 -43.57 -27.25
N LYS A 135 9.30 -43.85 -26.82
CA LYS A 135 8.41 -44.92 -27.33
C LYS A 135 7.72 -44.53 -28.62
N LYS A 136 7.86 -43.32 -29.11
CA LYS A 136 7.19 -42.75 -30.28
C LYS A 136 5.65 -42.66 -30.12
N GLU A 137 5.18 -42.55 -28.88
CA GLU A 137 3.76 -42.30 -28.53
C GLU A 137 3.46 -40.80 -28.54
N MET A 138 3.66 -40.15 -29.70
CA MET A 138 3.67 -38.70 -29.84
C MET A 138 2.34 -38.05 -29.46
N GLY A 139 1.19 -38.67 -29.73
CA GLY A 139 -0.12 -38.13 -29.37
C GLY A 139 -0.31 -37.99 -27.87
N SER A 140 0.13 -38.97 -27.08
CA SER A 140 0.10 -38.87 -25.61
C SER A 140 1.08 -37.87 -25.07
N ALA A 141 2.28 -37.79 -25.66
CA ALA A 141 3.27 -36.78 -25.29
C ALA A 141 2.74 -35.36 -25.52
N LEU A 142 2.11 -35.09 -26.67
CA LEU A 142 1.51 -33.76 -26.96
C LEU A 142 0.42 -33.37 -25.97
N THR A 143 -0.39 -34.33 -25.49
CA THR A 143 -1.40 -34.05 -24.46
C THR A 143 -0.74 -33.60 -23.16
N LEU A 144 0.29 -34.31 -22.68
CA LEU A 144 1.00 -33.92 -21.44
C LEU A 144 1.72 -32.59 -21.57
N ILE A 145 2.29 -32.28 -22.75
CA ILE A 145 2.92 -30.95 -23.00
C ILE A 145 1.88 -29.84 -22.88
N GLY A 146 0.68 -30.04 -23.44
CA GLY A 146 -0.43 -29.10 -23.31
C GLY A 146 -0.89 -28.91 -21.87
N ASP A 147 -0.98 -30.00 -21.09
CA ASP A 147 -1.35 -29.96 -19.67
C ASP A 147 -0.30 -29.21 -18.83
N CYS A 148 1.00 -29.45 -19.10
CA CYS A 148 2.08 -28.66 -18.47
C CYS A 148 1.98 -27.16 -18.76
N GLN A 149 1.72 -26.80 -20.01
CA GLN A 149 1.58 -25.41 -20.41
C GLN A 149 0.40 -24.73 -19.69
N ASN A 150 -0.76 -25.41 -19.64
CA ASN A 150 -1.92 -24.88 -18.92
C ASN A 150 -1.66 -24.72 -17.41
N SER A 151 -1.00 -25.68 -16.80
CA SER A 151 -0.63 -25.62 -15.38
C SER A 151 0.36 -24.46 -15.09
N ALA A 152 1.33 -24.24 -15.96
CA ALA A 152 2.27 -23.13 -15.83
C ALA A 152 1.57 -21.77 -15.94
N ILE A 153 0.62 -21.62 -16.87
CA ILE A 153 -0.20 -20.41 -17.02
C ILE A 153 -1.05 -20.17 -15.75
N GLU A 154 -1.65 -21.22 -15.19
CA GLU A 154 -2.48 -21.10 -14.00
C GLU A 154 -1.65 -20.68 -12.76
N ILE A 155 -0.46 -21.25 -12.60
CA ILE A 155 0.50 -20.84 -11.56
C ILE A 155 0.91 -19.37 -11.77
N GLY A 156 1.23 -18.97 -12.99
CA GLY A 156 1.56 -17.58 -13.32
C GLY A 156 0.45 -16.62 -12.93
N ASN A 157 -0.78 -16.89 -13.34
CA ASN A 157 -1.96 -16.09 -12.99
C ASN A 157 -2.19 -16.00 -11.47
N GLN A 158 -1.87 -17.04 -10.72
CA GLN A 158 -1.99 -17.01 -9.26
C GLN A 158 -0.90 -16.16 -8.62
N ILE A 159 0.33 -16.23 -9.12
CA ILE A 159 1.42 -15.36 -8.65
C ILE A 159 1.09 -13.90 -8.92
N GLU A 160 0.62 -13.54 -10.11
CA GLU A 160 0.24 -12.16 -10.46
C GLU A 160 -0.88 -11.57 -9.59
N LYS A 161 -1.72 -12.39 -8.97
CA LYS A 161 -2.75 -11.93 -8.03
C LYS A 161 -2.17 -11.54 -6.67
N GLU A 162 -1.10 -12.20 -6.27
CA GLU A 162 -0.51 -12.05 -4.93
C GLU A 162 0.64 -11.04 -4.89
N TYR A 163 1.37 -10.91 -5.99
CA TYR A 163 2.55 -10.06 -6.11
C TYR A 163 2.32 -9.00 -7.17
N ASP A 164 2.67 -7.76 -6.87
CA ASP A 164 2.63 -6.66 -7.82
C ASP A 164 3.99 -6.52 -8.54
N GLY A 165 3.94 -6.05 -9.79
CA GLY A 165 5.14 -5.78 -10.58
C GLY A 165 5.73 -6.96 -11.35
N ASP A 166 6.91 -6.73 -11.91
CA ASP A 166 7.64 -7.67 -12.77
C ASP A 166 8.39 -8.72 -11.92
N VAL A 167 7.71 -9.83 -11.65
CA VAL A 167 8.25 -10.91 -10.84
C VAL A 167 9.03 -11.88 -11.73
N GLU A 168 10.30 -12.14 -11.42
CA GLU A 168 11.22 -12.95 -12.26
C GLU A 168 10.65 -14.33 -12.63
N VAL A 169 9.90 -14.96 -11.73
CA VAL A 169 9.27 -16.26 -11.96
C VAL A 169 8.26 -16.23 -13.10
N ILE A 170 7.53 -15.12 -13.31
CA ILE A 170 6.57 -14.98 -14.43
C ILE A 170 7.33 -15.07 -15.76
N GLY A 171 8.39 -14.29 -15.93
CA GLY A 171 9.22 -14.35 -17.13
C GLY A 171 9.86 -15.73 -17.36
N THR A 172 10.16 -16.47 -16.29
CA THR A 172 10.65 -17.86 -16.40
C THR A 172 9.52 -18.82 -16.85
N LEU A 173 8.32 -18.68 -16.31
CA LEU A 173 7.15 -19.46 -16.73
C LEU A 173 6.75 -19.17 -18.19
N GLU A 174 6.83 -17.92 -18.63
CA GLU A 174 6.59 -17.55 -20.03
C GLU A 174 7.59 -18.26 -20.98
N ARG A 175 8.90 -18.15 -20.68
CA ARG A 175 9.95 -18.84 -21.47
C ARG A 175 9.77 -20.35 -21.48
N TYR A 176 9.34 -20.90 -20.35
CA TYR A 176 9.01 -22.33 -20.25
C TYR A 176 7.81 -22.69 -21.15
N CYS A 177 6.74 -21.92 -21.13
CA CYS A 177 5.59 -22.11 -22.02
C CYS A 177 5.98 -22.00 -23.50
N GLU A 178 6.85 -21.06 -23.88
CA GLU A 178 7.38 -20.93 -25.23
C GLU A 178 8.20 -22.17 -25.65
N PHE A 179 8.99 -22.70 -24.71
CA PHE A 179 9.76 -23.92 -24.96
C PHE A 179 8.84 -25.14 -25.19
N LEU A 180 7.83 -25.31 -24.33
CA LEU A 180 6.81 -26.38 -24.51
C LEU A 180 6.10 -26.23 -25.86
N PHE A 181 5.75 -25.03 -26.26
CA PHE A 181 5.12 -24.78 -27.56
C PHE A 181 6.04 -25.16 -28.74
N ARG A 182 7.36 -24.91 -28.63
CA ARG A 182 8.31 -25.36 -29.65
C ARG A 182 8.35 -26.89 -29.79
N ILE A 183 8.39 -27.59 -28.65
CA ILE A 183 8.34 -29.07 -28.68
C ILE A 183 7.04 -29.52 -29.32
N TYR A 184 5.93 -28.95 -28.90
CA TYR A 184 4.60 -29.28 -29.46
C TYR A 184 4.56 -29.13 -30.98
N SER A 185 5.02 -27.99 -31.50
CA SER A 185 5.03 -27.68 -32.93
C SER A 185 5.96 -28.61 -33.72
N GLN A 186 7.12 -28.97 -33.19
CA GLN A 186 8.01 -29.96 -33.85
C GLN A 186 7.39 -31.35 -33.96
N VAL A 187 6.72 -31.78 -32.90
CA VAL A 187 6.13 -33.12 -32.84
C VAL A 187 4.85 -33.18 -33.70
N SER A 188 4.03 -32.10 -33.72
CA SER A 188 2.75 -32.09 -34.44
C SER A 188 2.88 -31.86 -35.95
N GLU A 189 3.81 -30.98 -36.38
CA GLU A 189 3.84 -30.47 -37.76
C GLU A 189 4.87 -31.19 -38.65
N SER A 190 5.75 -32.03 -38.09
CA SER A 190 6.86 -32.68 -38.84
C SER A 190 7.62 -31.68 -39.74
N ASN A 191 7.79 -30.43 -39.29
CA ASN A 191 8.33 -29.37 -40.08
C ASN A 191 9.86 -29.52 -40.22
N PRO A 192 10.39 -29.74 -41.45
CA PRO A 192 11.83 -29.96 -41.65
C PRO A 192 12.69 -28.69 -41.47
N GLU A 193 12.10 -27.51 -41.32
CA GLU A 193 12.83 -26.25 -41.11
C GLU A 193 13.10 -25.94 -39.61
N LEU A 194 12.44 -26.65 -38.68
CA LEU A 194 12.73 -26.54 -37.27
C LEU A 194 13.92 -27.42 -36.92
N GLU A 195 14.91 -26.84 -36.26
CA GLU A 195 16.07 -27.58 -35.74
C GLU A 195 15.56 -28.73 -34.84
N VAL A 196 15.83 -29.97 -35.23
CA VAL A 196 15.31 -31.15 -34.52
C VAL A 196 15.96 -31.19 -33.12
N LEU A 197 15.20 -30.86 -32.09
CA LEU A 197 15.62 -31.03 -30.70
C LEU A 197 15.75 -32.56 -30.45
N SER A 198 16.95 -33.00 -30.04
CA SER A 198 17.09 -34.39 -29.59
C SER A 198 16.35 -34.58 -28.26
N ILE A 199 15.91 -35.83 -27.99
CA ILE A 199 15.21 -36.14 -26.73
C ILE A 199 16.07 -35.75 -25.53
N GLU A 200 17.39 -35.96 -25.61
CA GLU A 200 18.34 -35.57 -24.55
C GLU A 200 18.37 -34.08 -24.35
N ASN A 201 18.30 -33.25 -25.40
CA ASN A 201 18.25 -31.81 -25.29
C ASN A 201 16.92 -31.34 -24.67
N VAL A 202 15.80 -31.96 -25.05
CA VAL A 202 14.49 -31.67 -24.45
C VAL A 202 14.49 -31.95 -22.96
N GLU A 203 15.01 -33.13 -22.56
CA GLU A 203 15.13 -33.52 -21.15
C GLU A 203 15.96 -32.51 -20.33
N GLN A 204 17.12 -32.11 -20.85
CA GLN A 204 18.03 -31.15 -20.18
C GLN A 204 17.40 -29.78 -20.03
N GLU A 205 16.73 -29.27 -21.05
CA GLU A 205 16.05 -27.97 -21.02
C GLU A 205 14.88 -27.99 -20.04
N LEU A 206 14.03 -29.04 -20.05
CA LEU A 206 12.93 -29.20 -19.11
C LEU A 206 13.43 -29.20 -17.66
N LEU A 207 14.51 -29.94 -17.37
CA LEU A 207 15.12 -29.97 -16.04
C LEU A 207 15.67 -28.59 -15.63
N THR A 208 16.25 -27.85 -16.58
CA THR A 208 16.77 -26.50 -16.33
C THR A 208 15.63 -25.54 -15.99
N TYR A 209 14.52 -25.57 -16.71
CA TYR A 209 13.36 -24.74 -16.44
C TYR A 209 12.73 -25.03 -15.06
N VAL A 210 12.54 -26.29 -14.70
CA VAL A 210 11.99 -26.65 -13.39
C VAL A 210 12.85 -26.14 -12.24
N LYS A 211 14.17 -26.32 -12.34
CA LYS A 211 15.10 -25.78 -11.33
C LYS A 211 15.03 -24.26 -11.22
N GLN A 212 15.00 -23.58 -12.37
CA GLN A 212 14.93 -22.13 -12.38
C GLN A 212 13.59 -21.63 -11.79
N ILE A 213 12.46 -22.25 -12.15
CA ILE A 213 11.13 -21.95 -11.58
C ILE A 213 11.15 -22.16 -10.06
N GLU A 214 11.72 -23.28 -9.58
CA GLU A 214 11.85 -23.56 -8.14
C GLU A 214 12.66 -22.48 -7.41
N GLU A 215 13.81 -22.10 -7.97
CA GLU A 215 14.66 -21.04 -7.39
C GLU A 215 13.94 -19.67 -7.36
N ASP A 216 13.25 -19.33 -8.44
CA ASP A 216 12.53 -18.07 -8.53
C ASP A 216 11.31 -18.01 -7.59
N ILE A 217 10.58 -19.14 -7.43
CA ILE A 217 9.52 -19.26 -6.42
C ILE A 217 10.07 -19.04 -5.01
N LYS A 218 11.23 -19.63 -4.68
CA LYS A 218 11.87 -19.43 -3.36
C LYS A 218 12.26 -17.98 -3.07
N LYS A 219 12.54 -17.19 -4.11
CA LYS A 219 12.83 -15.75 -3.96
C LYS A 219 11.60 -14.95 -3.55
N LEU A 220 10.37 -15.40 -3.87
CA LEU A 220 9.13 -14.72 -3.52
C LEU A 220 8.99 -14.48 -2.01
N ALA A 221 9.45 -15.40 -1.17
CA ALA A 221 9.41 -15.25 0.29
C ALA A 221 10.17 -14.02 0.80
N LYS A 222 11.16 -13.53 0.05
CA LYS A 222 12.05 -12.43 0.43
C LYS A 222 11.57 -11.07 -0.08
N ARG A 223 10.53 -11.03 -0.91
CA ARG A 223 10.00 -9.79 -1.44
C ARG A 223 9.45 -8.91 -0.31
N LYS A 224 9.72 -7.62 -0.41
CA LYS A 224 9.17 -6.60 0.50
C LYS A 224 7.86 -6.07 -0.06
N GLU A 225 7.06 -5.48 0.80
CA GLU A 225 5.81 -4.86 0.42
C GLU A 225 5.72 -3.46 1.01
N MET A 226 5.57 -2.45 0.16
CA MET A 226 5.44 -1.06 0.56
C MET A 226 4.10 -0.48 0.09
N VAL A 227 3.40 0.15 1.00
CA VAL A 227 2.11 0.81 0.72
C VAL A 227 2.24 2.31 0.88
N PHE A 228 1.84 3.05 -0.14
CA PHE A 228 1.75 4.51 -0.14
C PHE A 228 0.29 4.91 -0.02
N ILE A 229 -0.03 5.71 1.00
CA ILE A 229 -1.39 6.19 1.27
C ILE A 229 -1.42 7.71 1.11
N PRO A 230 -1.56 8.24 -0.12
CA PRO A 230 -1.69 9.66 -0.35
C PRO A 230 -3.08 10.15 0.11
N TYR A 231 -3.10 11.26 0.87
CA TYR A 231 -4.35 11.91 1.25
C TYR A 231 -5.08 12.54 0.06
N LYS A 232 -4.30 13.18 -0.84
CA LYS A 232 -4.78 13.78 -2.08
C LYS A 232 -3.73 13.70 -3.18
N ALA A 233 -4.18 13.55 -4.42
CA ALA A 233 -3.31 13.58 -5.59
C ALA A 233 -2.48 14.88 -5.69
N ALA A 234 -3.04 16.03 -5.28
CA ALA A 234 -2.34 17.32 -5.28
C ALA A 234 -1.08 17.36 -4.39
N TYR A 235 -0.92 16.42 -3.48
CA TYR A 235 0.24 16.33 -2.60
C TYR A 235 1.17 15.16 -2.95
N TRP A 236 0.93 14.49 -4.08
CA TRP A 236 1.71 13.34 -4.52
C TRP A 236 3.22 13.61 -4.56
N ASP A 237 3.62 14.82 -4.94
CA ASP A 237 5.03 15.23 -5.03
C ASP A 237 5.82 14.99 -3.73
N THR A 238 5.15 14.97 -2.57
CA THR A 238 5.81 14.79 -1.26
C THR A 238 6.29 13.37 -1.02
N MET A 239 5.72 12.36 -1.71
CA MET A 239 6.09 10.96 -1.58
C MET A 239 6.60 10.34 -2.90
N GLN A 240 6.56 11.11 -4.00
CA GLN A 240 6.90 10.62 -5.34
C GLN A 240 8.33 10.06 -5.43
N ASP A 241 9.30 10.72 -4.79
CA ASP A 241 10.70 10.25 -4.86
C ASP A 241 10.90 8.94 -4.10
N ALA A 242 10.26 8.78 -2.94
CA ALA A 242 10.27 7.52 -2.19
C ALA A 242 9.55 6.40 -2.97
N TRP A 243 8.44 6.73 -3.65
CA TRP A 243 7.74 5.79 -4.51
C TRP A 243 8.60 5.35 -5.70
N LYS A 244 9.28 6.28 -6.39
CA LYS A 244 10.19 5.95 -7.50
C LYS A 244 11.32 5.05 -7.07
N GLU A 245 11.90 5.29 -5.89
CA GLU A 245 12.96 4.46 -5.35
C GLU A 245 12.45 3.05 -5.01
N ALA A 246 11.26 2.95 -4.41
CA ALA A 246 10.63 1.66 -4.13
C ALA A 246 10.30 0.88 -5.42
N MET A 247 9.78 1.55 -6.45
CA MET A 247 9.50 0.96 -7.77
C MET A 247 10.75 0.51 -8.52
N ALA A 248 11.91 1.11 -8.23
CA ALA A 248 13.18 0.70 -8.82
C ALA A 248 13.79 -0.56 -8.17
N ASP A 249 13.34 -0.90 -6.96
CA ASP A 249 13.76 -2.13 -6.27
C ASP A 249 12.94 -3.32 -6.79
N LYS A 250 13.60 -4.25 -7.48
CA LYS A 250 12.96 -5.45 -8.08
C LYS A 250 12.40 -6.42 -7.05
N ASP A 251 12.87 -6.35 -5.80
CA ASP A 251 12.43 -7.21 -4.72
C ASP A 251 11.35 -6.56 -3.83
N THR A 252 10.75 -5.45 -4.29
CA THR A 252 9.71 -4.72 -3.57
C THR A 252 8.43 -4.63 -4.39
N ASP A 253 7.31 -5.08 -3.80
CA ASP A 253 5.96 -4.87 -4.30
C ASP A 253 5.45 -3.52 -3.78
N VAL A 254 4.95 -2.65 -4.67
CA VAL A 254 4.58 -1.28 -4.34
C VAL A 254 3.11 -1.04 -4.64
N TYR A 255 2.34 -0.69 -3.62
CA TYR A 255 0.92 -0.38 -3.74
C TYR A 255 0.67 1.10 -3.45
N VAL A 256 -0.13 1.75 -4.29
CA VAL A 256 -0.58 3.12 -4.06
C VAL A 256 -2.08 3.10 -3.80
N ILE A 257 -2.47 3.36 -2.57
CA ILE A 257 -3.85 3.27 -2.08
C ILE A 257 -4.30 4.66 -1.62
N PRO A 258 -5.04 5.43 -2.44
CA PRO A 258 -5.54 6.73 -2.02
C PRO A 258 -6.36 6.65 -0.74
N ALA A 259 -6.11 7.55 0.21
CA ALA A 259 -6.83 7.58 1.47
C ALA A 259 -8.34 7.76 1.23
N PRO A 260 -9.19 6.89 1.78
CA PRO A 260 -10.63 7.04 1.65
C PRO A 260 -11.14 8.25 2.45
N TYR A 261 -12.12 8.94 1.91
CA TYR A 261 -12.81 10.02 2.60
C TYR A 261 -14.32 9.87 2.46
N PHE A 262 -15.05 10.55 3.36
CA PHE A 262 -16.52 10.53 3.35
C PHE A 262 -17.07 11.94 3.18
N TYR A 263 -18.08 12.08 2.37
CA TYR A 263 -18.87 13.31 2.37
C TYR A 263 -19.56 13.50 3.72
N LYS A 264 -19.70 14.74 4.14
CA LYS A 264 -20.42 15.08 5.36
C LYS A 264 -21.84 15.52 5.03
N ASP A 265 -22.78 15.12 5.87
CA ASP A 265 -24.16 15.65 5.81
C ASP A 265 -24.21 17.13 6.26
N ALA A 266 -25.38 17.73 6.18
CA ALA A 266 -25.61 19.12 6.62
C ALA A 266 -25.28 19.36 8.12
N TRP A 267 -25.16 18.30 8.89
CA TRP A 267 -24.85 18.32 10.32
C TRP A 267 -23.37 18.01 10.60
N GLY A 268 -22.55 17.84 9.55
CA GLY A 268 -21.12 17.53 9.66
C GLY A 268 -20.80 16.06 9.97
N ARG A 269 -21.76 15.14 9.90
CA ARG A 269 -21.55 13.71 10.13
C ARG A 269 -21.13 13.01 8.85
N ALA A 270 -20.16 12.11 8.94
CA ALA A 270 -19.71 11.33 7.80
C ALA A 270 -20.84 10.41 7.26
N LYS A 271 -21.08 10.48 5.96
CA LYS A 271 -21.97 9.56 5.25
C LYS A 271 -21.18 8.29 4.92
N LYS A 272 -21.18 7.32 5.83
CA LYS A 272 -20.38 6.11 5.74
C LYS A 272 -20.66 5.25 4.50
N ASP A 273 -21.86 5.34 3.96
CA ASP A 273 -22.27 4.59 2.76
C ASP A 273 -21.77 5.24 1.45
N GLU A 274 -21.17 6.42 1.53
CA GLU A 274 -20.65 7.18 0.38
C GLU A 274 -19.13 7.39 0.54
N MET A 275 -18.38 6.31 0.75
CA MET A 275 -16.91 6.35 0.77
C MET A 275 -16.40 6.71 -0.63
N GLN A 276 -15.48 7.65 -0.69
CA GLN A 276 -14.85 8.15 -1.91
C GLN A 276 -13.33 8.14 -1.75
N TYR A 277 -12.62 8.09 -2.86
CA TYR A 277 -11.16 8.33 -2.92
C TYR A 277 -10.81 8.96 -4.26
N GLU A 278 -9.75 9.75 -4.30
CA GLU A 278 -9.28 10.38 -5.52
C GLU A 278 -8.64 9.34 -6.45
N ARG A 279 -9.12 9.27 -7.69
CA ARG A 279 -8.58 8.38 -8.74
C ARG A 279 -7.86 9.15 -9.84
N GLU A 280 -8.02 10.46 -9.88
CA GLU A 280 -7.47 11.33 -10.92
C GLU A 280 -6.41 12.26 -10.33
N GLY A 281 -5.53 12.78 -11.20
CA GLY A 281 -4.50 13.74 -10.81
C GLY A 281 -3.17 13.13 -10.39
N TYR A 282 -3.03 11.79 -10.45
CA TYR A 282 -1.74 11.10 -10.30
C TYR A 282 -1.01 11.02 -11.63
N PRO A 283 0.34 10.88 -11.64
CA PRO A 283 1.10 10.57 -12.87
C PRO A 283 0.59 9.28 -13.55
N GLU A 284 0.71 9.21 -14.88
CA GLU A 284 0.21 8.06 -15.67
C GLU A 284 0.85 6.72 -15.29
N GLU A 285 2.09 6.75 -14.80
CA GLU A 285 2.83 5.58 -14.36
C GLU A 285 2.40 5.04 -12.99
N VAL A 286 1.56 5.79 -12.26
CA VAL A 286 1.07 5.36 -10.94
C VAL A 286 -0.18 4.50 -11.08
N VAL A 287 -0.03 3.22 -10.77
CA VAL A 287 -1.16 2.29 -10.72
C VAL A 287 -1.82 2.38 -9.34
N LEU A 288 -3.11 2.70 -9.31
CA LEU A 288 -3.86 2.83 -8.07
C LEU A 288 -4.53 1.51 -7.68
N THR A 289 -4.30 1.09 -6.46
CA THR A 289 -5.02 -0.03 -5.83
C THR A 289 -6.21 0.49 -5.04
N SER A 290 -7.36 -0.18 -5.12
CA SER A 290 -8.52 0.25 -4.32
C SER A 290 -8.33 -0.15 -2.86
N TYR A 291 -8.84 0.69 -1.95
CA TYR A 291 -8.78 0.42 -0.52
C TYR A 291 -9.47 -0.90 -0.15
N GLU A 292 -10.54 -1.25 -0.85
CA GLU A 292 -11.31 -2.47 -0.61
C GLU A 292 -10.62 -3.74 -1.13
N SER A 293 -9.69 -3.61 -2.08
CA SER A 293 -8.99 -4.75 -2.68
C SER A 293 -7.70 -5.12 -1.95
N TYR A 294 -7.24 -4.25 -1.03
CA TYR A 294 -6.02 -4.48 -0.27
C TYR A 294 -6.34 -4.81 1.19
N ASP A 295 -6.05 -6.02 1.60
CA ASP A 295 -6.29 -6.48 2.97
C ASP A 295 -5.08 -6.22 3.87
N PHE A 296 -5.09 -5.09 4.59
CA PHE A 296 -4.03 -4.70 5.51
C PHE A 296 -3.84 -5.67 6.67
N GLU A 297 -4.93 -6.30 7.15
CA GLU A 297 -4.88 -7.23 8.28
C GLU A 297 -4.26 -8.57 7.89
N LEU A 298 -4.45 -8.97 6.63
CA LEU A 298 -3.87 -10.19 6.10
C LEU A 298 -2.42 -9.97 5.62
N ARG A 299 -2.17 -8.86 4.93
CA ARG A 299 -0.90 -8.65 4.21
C ARG A 299 0.23 -8.15 5.12
N HIS A 300 -0.05 -7.32 6.10
CA HIS A 300 0.94 -6.71 7.01
C HIS A 300 2.18 -6.18 6.26
N PRO A 301 2.05 -5.11 5.45
CA PRO A 301 3.14 -4.63 4.61
C PRO A 301 4.40 -4.28 5.43
N ASP A 302 5.57 -4.38 4.80
CA ASP A 302 6.85 -4.06 5.44
C ASP A 302 6.97 -2.59 5.80
N ALA A 303 6.37 -1.70 5.00
CA ALA A 303 6.31 -0.27 5.27
C ALA A 303 5.01 0.35 4.75
N ILE A 304 4.52 1.34 5.50
CA ILE A 304 3.40 2.19 5.08
C ILE A 304 3.87 3.64 5.10
N VAL A 305 3.77 4.31 3.96
CA VAL A 305 4.09 5.74 3.80
C VAL A 305 2.77 6.50 3.75
N ILE A 306 2.50 7.32 4.75
CA ILE A 306 1.26 8.10 4.88
C ILE A 306 1.60 9.58 4.78
N GLN A 307 0.72 10.34 4.15
CA GLN A 307 0.81 11.78 4.05
C GLN A 307 -0.21 12.47 4.94
#